data_c94d899314962cfb7eea66baea5246ac
#
_entry.id   c94d899314962cfb7eea66baea5246ac
#
_cell.length_a   1.000
_cell.length_b   1.000
_cell.length_c   1.000
_cell.angle_alpha   90.00
_cell.angle_beta   90.00
_cell.angle_gamma   90.00
#
_symmetry.space_group_name_H-M   'P 1'
#
loop_
_entity.id
_entity.type
_entity.pdbx_description
1 polymer ?
#
loop_
_entity_poly.entity_id
_entity_poly.type
_entity_poly.pdbx_seq_one_letter_code
_entity_poly.pdbx_strand_id
1 'polypeptide(L)'
;VIQSNYGFAGREFVEYLQTDGAFDRVNALQKEYYRELLKSDSTDKQAASASAILAADHIATELIFKDGNNLTVADLEKIMAKKKEVNVNNRALEFIYELVERNPNRFKANEFGDYQGEVWGKSEETCIYIIKSVFDREMGNGGFNSTAFLAWAKRNDIIITDNGKRTKQA
;
A
#
# COMPACT_ATOMS: atom_id res chain seq x y z
N VAL A 1 24.94 -10.35 25.08
CA VAL A 1 24.02 -11.52 25.02
C VAL A 1 23.96 -12.05 23.60
N ILE A 2 23.72 -11.20 22.56
CA ILE A 2 23.58 -11.67 21.16
C ILE A 2 24.88 -12.27 20.63
N GLN A 3 26.07 -11.69 20.94
CA GLN A 3 27.37 -12.20 20.46
C GLN A 3 27.76 -13.58 21.01
N SER A 4 27.28 -13.94 22.21
CA SER A 4 27.58 -15.22 22.84
C SER A 4 26.55 -16.31 22.56
N ASN A 5 25.40 -15.96 21.99
CA ASN A 5 24.29 -16.88 21.69
C ASN A 5 23.91 -16.88 20.20
N TYR A 6 24.82 -16.44 19.35
CA TYR A 6 24.59 -16.37 17.91
C TYR A 6 24.45 -17.78 17.29
N GLY A 7 23.38 -17.98 16.55
CA GLY A 7 23.21 -19.15 15.66
C GLY A 7 22.56 -20.40 16.28
N PHE A 8 22.34 -20.47 17.60
CA PHE A 8 21.75 -21.67 18.21
C PHE A 8 20.33 -21.96 17.70
N ALA A 9 19.43 -20.99 17.82
CA ALA A 9 18.04 -21.15 17.43
C ALA A 9 17.89 -21.52 15.94
N GLY A 10 18.70 -20.88 15.08
CA GLY A 10 18.67 -21.15 13.64
C GLY A 10 19.07 -22.57 13.29
N ARG A 11 20.07 -23.12 13.97
CA ARG A 11 20.51 -24.53 13.77
C ARG A 11 19.41 -25.51 14.18
N GLU A 12 18.90 -25.39 15.39
CA GLU A 12 17.83 -26.26 15.90
C GLU A 12 16.58 -26.19 15.03
N PHE A 13 16.22 -24.98 14.53
CA PHE A 13 15.11 -24.79 13.62
C PHE A 13 15.31 -25.51 12.28
N VAL A 14 16.52 -25.45 11.70
CA VAL A 14 16.85 -26.16 10.45
C VAL A 14 16.86 -27.68 10.68
N GLU A 15 17.42 -28.18 11.80
CA GLU A 15 17.38 -29.57 12.16
C GLU A 15 15.95 -30.11 12.32
N TYR A 16 15.06 -29.31 12.93
CA TYR A 16 13.63 -29.63 12.99
C TYR A 16 12.99 -29.73 11.60
N LEU A 17 13.25 -28.77 10.70
CA LEU A 17 12.70 -28.80 9.34
C LEU A 17 13.10 -30.05 8.53
N GLN A 18 14.19 -30.74 8.91
CA GLN A 18 14.62 -31.95 8.26
C GLN A 18 13.91 -33.23 8.80
N THR A 19 13.08 -33.08 9.83
CA THR A 19 12.31 -34.22 10.35
C THR A 19 11.05 -34.46 9.50
N ASP A 20 10.60 -35.72 9.48
CA ASP A 20 9.41 -36.12 8.72
C ASP A 20 8.16 -35.35 9.18
N GLY A 21 7.41 -34.81 8.23
CA GLY A 21 6.18 -34.06 8.48
C GLY A 21 6.36 -32.62 8.97
N ALA A 22 7.58 -32.17 9.28
CA ALA A 22 7.84 -30.81 9.75
C ALA A 22 7.42 -29.76 8.73
N PHE A 23 7.74 -29.94 7.45
CA PHE A 23 7.37 -29.06 6.38
C PHE A 23 5.85 -28.96 6.20
N ASP A 24 5.14 -30.07 6.30
CA ASP A 24 3.67 -30.08 6.19
C ASP A 24 3.04 -29.33 7.34
N ARG A 25 3.58 -29.46 8.56
CA ARG A 25 3.14 -28.72 9.73
C ARG A 25 3.35 -27.21 9.57
N VAL A 26 4.55 -26.79 9.17
CA VAL A 26 4.86 -25.37 8.93
C VAL A 26 3.95 -24.77 7.84
N ASN A 27 3.75 -25.50 6.75
CA ASN A 27 2.87 -25.08 5.66
C ASN A 27 1.40 -25.00 6.12
N ALA A 28 0.94 -25.88 6.98
CA ALA A 28 -0.40 -25.84 7.53
C ALA A 28 -0.60 -24.57 8.39
N LEU A 29 0.34 -24.30 9.32
CA LEU A 29 0.35 -23.08 10.14
C LEU A 29 0.40 -21.81 9.29
N GLN A 30 1.29 -21.78 8.29
CA GLN A 30 1.39 -20.64 7.39
C GLN A 30 0.06 -20.38 6.65
N LYS A 31 -0.61 -21.41 6.16
CA LYS A 31 -1.91 -21.29 5.49
C LYS A 31 -3.00 -20.78 6.43
N GLU A 32 -2.97 -21.19 7.69
CA GLU A 32 -3.90 -20.73 8.71
C GLU A 32 -3.72 -19.24 8.98
N TYR A 33 -2.50 -18.82 9.32
CA TYR A 33 -2.17 -17.40 9.53
C TYR A 33 -2.42 -16.53 8.29
N TYR A 34 -2.12 -17.06 7.10
CA TYR A 34 -2.41 -16.35 5.85
C TYR A 34 -3.90 -16.04 5.68
N ARG A 35 -4.77 -17.03 5.95
CA ARG A 35 -6.22 -16.84 5.87
C ARG A 35 -6.73 -15.85 6.91
N GLU A 36 -6.14 -15.83 8.09
CA GLU A 36 -6.48 -14.88 9.14
C GLU A 36 -6.06 -13.45 8.76
N LEU A 37 -4.83 -13.27 8.29
CA LEU A 37 -4.31 -11.99 7.82
C LEU A 37 -5.07 -11.41 6.62
N LEU A 38 -5.62 -12.25 5.75
CA LEU A 38 -6.46 -11.78 4.64
C LEU A 38 -7.80 -11.19 5.07
N LYS A 39 -8.26 -11.45 6.30
CA LYS A 39 -9.46 -10.82 6.88
C LYS A 39 -9.17 -9.39 7.34
N SER A 40 -7.92 -9.05 7.54
CA SER A 40 -7.46 -7.71 7.91
C SER A 40 -7.24 -6.81 6.70
N ASP A 41 -6.88 -5.54 6.94
CA ASP A 41 -6.59 -4.56 5.87
C ASP A 41 -5.17 -4.71 5.31
N SER A 42 -4.75 -5.96 5.04
CA SER A 42 -3.45 -6.29 4.46
C SER A 42 -3.54 -6.64 2.97
N THR A 43 -2.45 -6.40 2.23
CA THR A 43 -2.33 -6.91 0.86
C THR A 43 -1.95 -8.39 0.87
N ASP A 44 -2.27 -9.13 -0.21
CA ASP A 44 -1.89 -10.56 -0.35
C ASP A 44 -0.39 -10.78 -0.14
N LYS A 45 0.45 -9.87 -0.65
CA LYS A 45 1.90 -9.95 -0.49
C LYS A 45 2.34 -9.78 0.97
N GLN A 46 1.73 -8.84 1.69
CA GLN A 46 2.01 -8.63 3.12
C GLN A 46 1.52 -9.83 3.94
N ALA A 47 0.30 -10.33 3.67
CA ALA A 47 -0.25 -11.50 4.34
C ALA A 47 0.62 -12.74 4.13
N ALA A 48 1.15 -12.96 2.91
CA ALA A 48 2.04 -14.07 2.61
C ALA A 48 3.37 -13.99 3.40
N SER A 49 3.97 -12.80 3.45
CA SER A 49 5.22 -12.60 4.20
C SER A 49 5.00 -12.71 5.72
N ALA A 50 3.96 -12.07 6.23
CA ALA A 50 3.63 -12.07 7.65
C ALA A 50 3.25 -13.48 8.16
N SER A 51 2.49 -14.25 7.37
CA SER A 51 2.13 -15.62 7.72
C SER A 51 3.35 -16.54 7.85
N ALA A 52 4.38 -16.34 7.02
CA ALA A 52 5.62 -17.10 7.12
C ALA A 52 6.38 -16.77 8.42
N ILE A 53 6.40 -15.47 8.81
CA ILE A 53 7.01 -15.04 10.07
C ILE A 53 6.28 -15.64 11.26
N LEU A 54 4.93 -15.56 11.29
CA LEU A 54 4.13 -16.14 12.37
C LEU A 54 4.30 -17.65 12.50
N ALA A 55 4.33 -18.37 11.37
CA ALA A 55 4.54 -19.82 11.39
C ALA A 55 5.94 -20.19 11.90
N ALA A 56 6.98 -19.45 11.50
CA ALA A 56 8.33 -19.67 11.97
C ALA A 56 8.47 -19.35 13.47
N ASP A 57 7.90 -18.23 13.92
CA ASP A 57 7.89 -17.85 15.34
C ASP A 57 7.16 -18.87 16.21
N HIS A 58 5.99 -19.32 15.75
CA HIS A 58 5.22 -20.36 16.46
C HIS A 58 6.05 -21.63 16.70
N ILE A 59 6.68 -22.13 15.66
CA ILE A 59 7.53 -23.33 15.77
C ILE A 59 8.76 -23.06 16.65
N ALA A 60 9.41 -21.91 16.50
CA ALA A 60 10.57 -21.56 17.31
C ALA A 60 10.20 -21.42 18.80
N THR A 61 9.07 -20.77 19.09
CA THR A 61 8.58 -20.62 20.47
C THR A 61 8.25 -21.97 21.10
N GLU A 62 7.57 -22.85 20.37
CA GLU A 62 7.18 -24.15 20.89
C GLU A 62 8.38 -25.07 21.12
N LEU A 63 9.32 -25.14 20.19
CA LEU A 63 10.37 -26.16 20.21
C LEU A 63 11.69 -25.68 20.82
N ILE A 64 12.03 -24.40 20.60
CA ILE A 64 13.35 -23.85 20.96
C ILE A 64 13.26 -23.04 22.24
N PHE A 65 12.44 -21.98 22.23
CA PHE A 65 12.36 -21.03 23.35
C PHE A 65 11.53 -21.55 24.50
N LYS A 66 10.42 -22.26 24.23
CA LYS A 66 9.51 -22.89 25.20
C LYS A 66 8.99 -21.94 26.25
N ASP A 67 8.86 -20.66 25.87
CA ASP A 67 8.46 -19.58 26.76
C ASP A 67 6.97 -19.15 26.60
N GLY A 68 6.28 -19.72 25.58
CA GLY A 68 4.88 -19.44 25.30
C GLY A 68 4.60 -18.04 24.73
N ASN A 69 5.64 -17.27 24.38
CA ASN A 69 5.52 -15.90 23.90
C ASN A 69 5.48 -15.85 22.37
N ASN A 70 4.43 -16.36 21.77
CA ASN A 70 4.24 -16.31 20.32
C ASN A 70 3.86 -14.91 19.86
N LEU A 71 4.39 -14.51 18.70
CA LEU A 71 3.84 -13.38 17.95
C LEU A 71 2.39 -13.68 17.53
N THR A 72 1.56 -12.65 17.60
CA THR A 72 0.16 -12.74 17.18
C THR A 72 -0.06 -12.01 15.87
N VAL A 73 -1.18 -12.31 15.19
CA VAL A 73 -1.63 -11.53 14.03
C VAL A 73 -1.75 -10.05 14.37
N ALA A 74 -2.31 -9.73 15.55
CA ALA A 74 -2.45 -8.35 16.01
C ALA A 74 -1.12 -7.61 16.20
N ASP A 75 -0.03 -8.31 16.52
CA ASP A 75 1.29 -7.69 16.62
C ASP A 75 1.85 -7.33 15.25
N LEU A 76 1.65 -8.18 14.25
CA LEU A 76 2.07 -7.88 12.88
C LEU A 76 1.18 -6.81 12.23
N GLU A 77 -0.12 -6.77 12.51
CA GLU A 77 -1.01 -5.71 12.03
C GLU A 77 -0.57 -4.31 12.47
N LYS A 78 0.02 -4.17 13.66
CA LYS A 78 0.55 -2.88 14.15
C LYS A 78 1.69 -2.32 13.30
N ILE A 79 2.47 -3.20 12.67
CA ILE A 79 3.66 -2.82 11.89
C ILE A 79 3.43 -2.89 10.37
N MET A 80 2.35 -3.53 9.93
CA MET A 80 2.01 -3.60 8.52
C MET A 80 1.31 -2.31 8.06
N ALA A 81 1.74 -1.79 6.90
CA ALA A 81 1.04 -0.68 6.27
C ALA A 81 -0.36 -1.12 5.81
N LYS A 82 -1.36 -0.27 5.99
CA LYS A 82 -2.72 -0.54 5.54
C LYS A 82 -2.77 -0.66 4.02
N LYS A 83 -3.68 -1.47 3.50
CA LYS A 83 -3.89 -1.69 2.06
C LYS A 83 -4.06 -0.38 1.29
N LYS A 84 -4.75 0.59 1.89
CA LYS A 84 -4.93 1.94 1.32
C LYS A 84 -3.61 2.67 1.14
N GLU A 85 -2.69 2.59 2.11
CA GLU A 85 -1.40 3.27 2.11
C GLU A 85 -0.41 2.68 1.08
N VAL A 86 -0.54 1.37 0.80
CA VAL A 86 0.28 0.65 -0.18
C VAL A 86 -0.24 0.86 -1.61
N ASN A 87 -1.50 1.27 -1.77
CA ASN A 87 -2.10 1.45 -3.09
C ASN A 87 -1.54 2.70 -3.78
N VAL A 88 -0.75 2.49 -4.82
CA VAL A 88 -0.12 3.57 -5.61
C VAL A 88 -1.15 4.56 -6.15
N ASN A 89 -2.34 4.10 -6.52
CA ASN A 89 -3.38 4.99 -7.07
C ASN A 89 -4.03 5.86 -5.99
N ASN A 90 -4.20 5.35 -4.76
CA ASN A 90 -4.68 6.17 -3.64
C ASN A 90 -3.64 7.25 -3.29
N ARG A 91 -2.37 6.89 -3.24
CA ARG A 91 -1.28 7.85 -3.02
C ARG A 91 -1.22 8.90 -4.14
N ALA A 92 -1.45 8.48 -5.39
CA ALA A 92 -1.52 9.40 -6.52
C ALA A 92 -2.71 10.36 -6.41
N LEU A 93 -3.87 9.89 -5.91
CA LEU A 93 -5.03 10.74 -5.65
C LEU A 93 -4.76 11.76 -4.53
N GLU A 94 -4.17 11.31 -3.43
CA GLU A 94 -3.74 12.19 -2.33
C GLU A 94 -2.75 13.25 -2.83
N PHE A 95 -1.77 12.85 -3.64
CA PHE A 95 -0.83 13.78 -4.27
C PHE A 95 -1.53 14.85 -5.12
N ILE A 96 -2.58 14.49 -5.88
CA ILE A 96 -3.35 15.46 -6.67
C ILE A 96 -4.06 16.46 -5.74
N TYR A 97 -4.68 16.02 -4.66
CA TYR A 97 -5.31 16.93 -3.71
C TYR A 97 -4.29 17.87 -3.07
N GLU A 98 -3.16 17.37 -2.61
CA GLU A 98 -2.08 18.20 -2.09
C GLU A 98 -1.55 19.20 -3.13
N LEU A 99 -1.44 18.80 -4.39
CA LEU A 99 -1.01 19.68 -5.48
C LEU A 99 -1.94 20.87 -5.64
N VAL A 100 -3.25 20.65 -5.59
CA VAL A 100 -4.26 21.70 -5.69
C VAL A 100 -4.23 22.60 -4.45
N GLU A 101 -4.17 22.03 -3.25
CA GLU A 101 -4.11 22.77 -2.00
C GLU A 101 -2.87 23.66 -1.87
N ARG A 102 -1.72 23.19 -2.33
CA ARG A 102 -0.46 23.95 -2.33
C ARG A 102 -0.41 25.06 -3.39
N ASN A 103 -1.27 24.97 -4.42
CA ASN A 103 -1.25 25.89 -5.54
C ASN A 103 -2.62 26.54 -5.81
N PRO A 104 -3.32 27.10 -4.81
CA PRO A 104 -4.71 27.56 -4.98
C PRO A 104 -4.85 28.64 -6.05
N ASN A 105 -3.84 29.49 -6.24
CA ASN A 105 -3.87 30.55 -7.26
C ASN A 105 -3.84 30.01 -8.69
N ARG A 106 -3.34 28.79 -8.91
CA ARG A 106 -3.27 28.14 -10.23
C ARG A 106 -4.57 27.43 -10.61
N PHE A 107 -5.49 27.27 -9.65
CA PHE A 107 -6.78 26.58 -9.79
C PHE A 107 -7.99 27.50 -9.56
N LYS A 108 -7.78 28.79 -9.44
CA LYS A 108 -8.89 29.75 -9.31
C LYS A 108 -9.65 29.82 -10.64
N ALA A 109 -10.97 29.73 -10.57
CA ALA A 109 -11.82 30.16 -11.64
C ALA A 109 -11.53 31.66 -11.90
N ASN A 110 -11.31 32.03 -13.17
CA ASN A 110 -11.07 33.40 -13.55
C ASN A 110 -12.31 34.26 -13.25
N GLU A 111 -12.45 34.69 -12.01
CA GLU A 111 -13.19 35.86 -11.67
C GLU A 111 -12.17 37.02 -11.65
N PHE A 112 -12.07 37.70 -12.80
CA PHE A 112 -11.46 39.01 -12.97
C PHE A 112 -10.15 39.28 -12.20
N GLY A 113 -9.01 39.15 -12.85
CA GLY A 113 -7.85 39.94 -12.48
C GLY A 113 -6.57 39.17 -12.20
N ASP A 114 -5.57 39.52 -12.95
CA ASP A 114 -4.15 39.64 -12.58
C ASP A 114 -3.35 38.42 -12.02
N TYR A 115 -3.77 37.18 -12.26
CA TYR A 115 -2.80 36.10 -12.07
C TYR A 115 -1.87 36.02 -13.28
N GLN A 116 -0.64 36.50 -13.13
CA GLN A 116 0.41 36.48 -14.16
C GLN A 116 1.15 35.13 -14.26
N GLY A 117 0.65 34.09 -13.63
CA GLY A 117 1.28 32.76 -13.61
C GLY A 117 0.64 31.76 -14.56
N GLU A 118 1.27 30.57 -14.65
CA GLU A 118 0.73 29.43 -15.39
C GLU A 118 -0.55 28.93 -14.72
N VAL A 119 -1.67 28.92 -15.43
CA VAL A 119 -2.94 28.32 -14.97
C VAL A 119 -2.85 26.80 -15.14
N TRP A 120 -3.15 26.05 -14.09
CA TRP A 120 -3.09 24.59 -14.08
C TRP A 120 -4.44 23.93 -14.24
N GLY A 121 -5.50 24.64 -13.90
CA GLY A 121 -6.85 24.14 -13.97
C GLY A 121 -7.86 25.06 -13.31
N LYS A 122 -8.99 24.47 -12.91
CA LYS A 122 -10.08 25.15 -12.22
C LYS A 122 -10.61 24.26 -11.10
N SER A 123 -10.80 24.80 -9.92
CA SER A 123 -11.47 24.12 -8.81
C SER A 123 -12.89 24.69 -8.67
N GLU A 124 -13.86 23.78 -8.62
CA GLU A 124 -15.27 24.06 -8.34
C GLU A 124 -15.69 23.30 -7.07
N GLU A 125 -16.90 23.58 -6.55
CA GLU A 125 -17.37 22.95 -5.30
C GLU A 125 -17.39 21.42 -5.34
N THR A 126 -17.67 20.83 -6.49
CA THR A 126 -17.87 19.38 -6.65
C THR A 126 -16.79 18.68 -7.46
N CYS A 127 -15.95 19.45 -8.17
CA CYS A 127 -14.95 18.84 -9.05
C CYS A 127 -13.74 19.75 -9.27
N ILE A 128 -12.63 19.14 -9.66
CA ILE A 128 -11.39 19.80 -10.02
C ILE A 128 -11.09 19.47 -11.49
N TYR A 129 -10.90 20.50 -12.31
CA TYR A 129 -10.44 20.37 -13.68
C TYR A 129 -8.94 20.65 -13.73
N ILE A 130 -8.18 19.74 -14.29
CA ILE A 130 -6.73 19.91 -14.46
C ILE A 130 -6.39 19.84 -15.95
N ILE A 131 -5.61 20.80 -16.42
CA ILE A 131 -5.11 20.79 -17.80
C ILE A 131 -4.29 19.54 -18.03
N LYS A 132 -4.58 18.76 -19.08
CA LYS A 132 -4.00 17.43 -19.32
C LYS A 132 -2.47 17.44 -19.33
N SER A 133 -1.84 18.42 -19.97
CA SER A 133 -0.38 18.53 -20.00
C SER A 133 0.23 18.79 -18.62
N VAL A 134 -0.44 19.60 -17.82
CA VAL A 134 -0.05 19.88 -16.43
C VAL A 134 -0.21 18.61 -15.59
N PHE A 135 -1.34 17.92 -15.71
CA PHE A 135 -1.59 16.69 -15.02
C PHE A 135 -0.50 15.63 -15.31
N ASP A 136 -0.17 15.41 -16.59
CA ASP A 136 0.87 14.44 -16.96
C ASP A 136 2.25 14.84 -16.42
N ARG A 137 2.60 16.11 -16.49
CA ARG A 137 3.86 16.65 -15.97
C ARG A 137 3.97 16.44 -14.46
N GLU A 138 2.96 16.89 -13.72
CA GLU A 138 3.00 16.84 -12.25
C GLU A 138 2.90 15.41 -11.71
N MET A 139 2.09 14.55 -12.34
CA MET A 139 2.07 13.12 -12.00
C MET A 139 3.43 12.48 -12.23
N GLY A 140 4.10 12.80 -13.34
CA GLY A 140 5.48 12.35 -13.62
C GLY A 140 6.49 12.83 -12.56
N ASN A 141 6.40 14.12 -12.17
CA ASN A 141 7.22 14.69 -11.11
C ASN A 141 7.01 13.99 -9.76
N GLY A 142 5.76 13.58 -9.46
CA GLY A 142 5.40 12.81 -8.28
C GLY A 142 5.79 11.32 -8.35
N GLY A 143 6.34 10.85 -9.48
CA GLY A 143 6.69 9.44 -9.69
C GLY A 143 5.49 8.53 -10.01
N PHE A 144 4.37 9.09 -10.45
CA PHE A 144 3.14 8.35 -10.76
C PHE A 144 2.94 8.22 -12.28
N ASN A 145 2.34 7.10 -12.69
CA ASN A 145 1.93 6.89 -14.07
C ASN A 145 0.51 7.47 -14.30
N SER A 146 0.43 8.59 -15.01
CA SER A 146 -0.83 9.30 -15.28
C SER A 146 -1.86 8.45 -16.02
N THR A 147 -1.43 7.65 -17.00
CA THR A 147 -2.31 6.78 -17.80
C THR A 147 -2.90 5.64 -16.95
N ALA A 148 -2.08 5.00 -16.12
CA ALA A 148 -2.53 3.94 -15.21
C ALA A 148 -3.48 4.50 -14.15
N PHE A 149 -3.17 5.67 -13.59
CA PHE A 149 -4.04 6.36 -12.64
C PHE A 149 -5.41 6.70 -13.26
N LEU A 150 -5.47 7.30 -14.44
CA LEU A 150 -6.73 7.63 -15.11
C LEU A 150 -7.57 6.40 -15.42
N ALA A 151 -6.93 5.27 -15.79
CA ALA A 151 -7.64 4.01 -15.99
C ALA A 151 -8.25 3.46 -14.71
N TRP A 152 -7.54 3.58 -13.60
CA TRP A 152 -8.03 3.21 -12.27
C TRP A 152 -9.13 4.16 -11.79
N ALA A 153 -8.92 5.46 -11.90
CA ALA A 153 -9.86 6.50 -11.48
C ALA A 153 -11.21 6.39 -12.21
N LYS A 154 -11.17 6.07 -13.52
CA LYS A 154 -12.39 5.79 -14.31
C LYS A 154 -13.14 4.57 -13.79
N ARG A 155 -12.44 3.46 -13.46
CA ARG A 155 -13.08 2.23 -12.94
C ARG A 155 -13.68 2.40 -11.55
N ASN A 156 -13.23 3.40 -10.80
CA ASN A 156 -13.69 3.69 -9.44
C ASN A 156 -14.57 4.94 -9.37
N ASP A 157 -15.05 5.44 -10.51
CA ASP A 157 -15.95 6.59 -10.62
C ASP A 157 -15.42 7.87 -9.95
N ILE A 158 -14.09 8.02 -9.89
CA ILE A 158 -13.41 9.19 -9.28
C ILE A 158 -13.34 10.34 -10.27
N ILE A 159 -13.29 10.06 -11.58
CA ILE A 159 -13.23 11.07 -12.63
C ILE A 159 -14.51 11.11 -13.46
N ILE A 160 -14.92 12.31 -13.82
CA ILE A 160 -16.01 12.55 -14.76
C ILE A 160 -15.44 12.35 -16.17
N THR A 161 -16.08 11.47 -16.96
CA THR A 161 -15.65 11.18 -18.33
C THR A 161 -16.71 11.64 -19.32
N ASP A 162 -16.28 12.10 -20.50
CA ASP A 162 -17.17 12.42 -21.61
C ASP A 162 -17.10 11.33 -22.68
N ASN A 163 -18.28 10.79 -23.09
CA ASN A 163 -18.41 9.74 -24.12
C ASN A 163 -17.40 8.58 -24.00
N GLY A 164 -17.11 8.14 -22.76
CA GLY A 164 -16.18 7.05 -22.51
C GLY A 164 -14.69 7.43 -22.61
N LYS A 165 -14.35 8.65 -22.98
CA LYS A 165 -12.98 9.17 -22.93
C LYS A 165 -12.56 9.42 -21.48
N ARG A 166 -11.24 9.32 -21.19
CA ARG A 166 -10.69 9.54 -19.85
C ARG A 166 -10.51 11.02 -19.50
N THR A 167 -10.90 11.91 -20.39
CA THR A 167 -10.79 13.37 -20.24
C THR A 167 -12.06 14.02 -20.76
N LYS A 168 -12.53 15.07 -20.06
CA LYS A 168 -13.61 15.92 -20.53
C LYS A 168 -13.02 17.13 -21.25
N GLN A 169 -13.58 17.51 -22.39
CA GLN A 169 -13.30 18.81 -22.98
C GLN A 169 -14.12 19.85 -22.22
N ALA A 170 -13.45 20.86 -21.66
CA ALA A 170 -14.09 22.02 -21.05
C ALA A 170 -14.47 23.04 -22.10
#